data_fb04de394c6c58ea76c83e89bcc39189
#
_entry.id   fb04de394c6c58ea76c83e89bcc39189
#
_cell.length_a   1.000
_cell.length_b   1.000
_cell.length_c   1.000
_cell.angle_alpha   90.00
_cell.angle_beta   90.00
_cell.angle_gamma   90.00
#
_symmetry.space_group_name_H-M   'P 1'
#
loop_
_entity.id
_entity.type
_entity.pdbx_description
1 polymer ?
#
loop_
_entity_poly.entity_id
_entity_poly.type
_entity_poly.pdbx_seq_one_letter_code
_entity_poly.pdbx_strand_id
1 'polypeptide(L)'
;QAKTLFPYTALPISLADASVTSQQWGNFLCTIFDDWVRHDVGKTFVEIFDCTLANWMGVLPGICAYSKECGHAGVMEHNGDVYSCDHFVFPEYKLGNIREQSLIDMLYGEKQQAFSRLKHTSLPRQCKECDMEFACHGECPKNRFEKDKYGEPGLNYLCQGYYQYYSHVAPYMDFMKRELLAQRPPANIMNVLKNN
;
A
#
# COMPACT_ATOMS: atom_id res chain seq x y z
N GLN A 1 -1.80 -2.57 27.56
CA GLN A 1 -1.68 -3.65 26.56
C GLN A 1 -2.42 -3.17 25.32
N ALA A 2 -1.69 -2.71 24.30
CA ALA A 2 -2.27 -2.44 22.99
C ALA A 2 -2.78 -3.78 22.46
N LYS A 3 -4.09 -3.95 22.39
CA LYS A 3 -4.70 -5.05 21.66
C LYS A 3 -4.31 -4.83 20.21
N THR A 4 -3.57 -5.76 19.63
CA THR A 4 -3.31 -5.83 18.19
C THR A 4 -4.67 -5.95 17.51
N LEU A 5 -5.12 -4.88 16.86
CA LEU A 5 -6.46 -4.75 16.30
C LEU A 5 -6.63 -5.51 14.96
N PHE A 6 -5.52 -5.96 14.36
CA PHE A 6 -5.54 -7.00 13.34
C PHE A 6 -5.07 -8.29 14.01
N PRO A 7 -5.95 -9.27 14.27
CA PRO A 7 -5.53 -10.52 14.88
C PRO A 7 -4.67 -11.29 13.88
N TYR A 8 -3.36 -11.22 14.08
CA TYR A 8 -2.38 -12.05 13.34
C TYR A 8 -2.58 -13.56 13.53
N THR A 9 -3.52 -13.94 14.39
CA THR A 9 -3.80 -15.34 14.77
C THR A 9 -4.87 -16.01 13.91
N ALA A 10 -5.59 -15.27 13.05
CA ALA A 10 -6.76 -15.83 12.36
C ALA A 10 -6.44 -16.63 11.09
N LEU A 11 -5.25 -16.47 10.51
CA LEU A 11 -4.72 -17.36 9.46
C LEU A 11 -3.21 -17.50 9.68
N PRO A 12 -2.65 -18.71 9.59
CA PRO A 12 -1.23 -18.88 9.37
C PRO A 12 -0.94 -18.42 7.92
N ILE A 13 -0.72 -17.12 7.73
CA ILE A 13 -0.03 -16.66 6.53
C ILE A 13 1.43 -16.98 6.82
N SER A 14 1.80 -18.22 6.50
CA SER A 14 3.20 -18.61 6.42
C SER A 14 3.67 -18.32 5.01
N LEU A 15 4.88 -17.79 4.87
CA LEU A 15 5.56 -17.74 3.59
C LEU A 15 5.70 -19.18 3.09
N ALA A 16 5.23 -19.47 1.88
CA ALA A 16 5.51 -20.71 1.20
C ALA A 16 6.96 -20.68 0.68
N ASP A 17 7.57 -21.84 0.43
CA ASP A 17 8.93 -21.94 -0.12
C ASP A 17 9.08 -21.19 -1.45
N ALA A 18 7.99 -21.05 -2.20
CA ALA A 18 7.93 -20.30 -3.46
C ALA A 18 7.66 -18.79 -3.30
N SER A 19 7.50 -18.27 -2.07
CA SER A 19 7.28 -16.85 -1.84
C SER A 19 8.53 -16.04 -2.14
N VAL A 20 8.36 -14.87 -2.77
CA VAL A 20 9.47 -13.96 -3.02
C VAL A 20 10.02 -13.41 -1.71
N THR A 21 11.33 -13.30 -1.60
CA THR A 21 11.98 -12.61 -0.50
C THR A 21 11.90 -11.09 -0.67
N SER A 22 12.05 -10.35 0.43
CA SER A 22 12.08 -8.89 0.40
C SER A 22 13.15 -8.33 -0.55
N GLN A 23 14.33 -8.96 -0.59
CA GLN A 23 15.42 -8.58 -1.50
C GLN A 23 15.08 -8.83 -2.97
N GLN A 24 14.48 -9.99 -3.28
CA GLN A 24 14.04 -10.29 -4.65
C GLN A 24 12.97 -9.29 -5.12
N TRP A 25 12.02 -8.95 -4.25
CA TRP A 25 10.99 -7.97 -4.54
C TRP A 25 11.56 -6.58 -4.84
N GLY A 26 12.46 -6.08 -3.99
CA GLY A 26 13.13 -4.80 -4.20
C GLY A 26 13.92 -4.77 -5.50
N ASN A 27 14.72 -5.80 -5.77
CA ASN A 27 15.50 -5.91 -7.01
C ASN A 27 14.60 -5.93 -8.25
N PHE A 28 13.52 -6.71 -8.21
CA PHE A 28 12.54 -6.77 -9.29
C PHE A 28 11.94 -5.39 -9.58
N LEU A 29 11.42 -4.71 -8.56
CA LEU A 29 10.82 -3.40 -8.72
C LEU A 29 11.80 -2.34 -9.26
N CYS A 30 13.02 -2.31 -8.73
CA CYS A 30 14.06 -1.39 -9.21
C CYS A 30 14.41 -1.66 -10.68
N THR A 31 14.56 -2.94 -11.06
CA THR A 31 14.93 -3.33 -12.43
C THR A 31 13.86 -2.91 -13.45
N ILE A 32 12.58 -3.21 -13.18
CA ILE A 32 11.51 -2.82 -14.12
C ILE A 32 11.29 -1.32 -14.12
N PHE A 33 11.49 -0.64 -12.98
CA PHE A 33 11.42 0.82 -12.93
C PHE A 33 12.51 1.48 -13.77
N ASP A 34 13.74 0.99 -13.73
CA ASP A 34 14.87 1.53 -14.48
C ASP A 34 14.66 1.45 -15.99
N ASP A 35 13.97 0.43 -16.48
CA ASP A 35 13.58 0.34 -17.88
C ASP A 35 12.41 1.29 -18.19
N TRP A 36 11.36 1.24 -17.37
CA TRP A 36 10.17 2.06 -17.52
C TRP A 36 10.48 3.57 -17.52
N VAL A 37 11.31 4.03 -16.59
CA VAL A 37 11.62 5.47 -16.47
C VAL A 37 12.40 6.02 -17.66
N ARG A 38 13.10 5.16 -18.40
CA ARG A 38 13.84 5.53 -19.61
C ARG A 38 12.99 5.55 -20.89
N HIS A 39 11.93 4.71 -20.94
CA HIS A 39 11.26 4.43 -22.20
C HIS A 39 9.76 4.68 -22.21
N ASP A 40 9.08 4.54 -21.05
CA ASP A 40 7.65 4.30 -21.00
C ASP A 40 6.83 5.27 -20.16
N VAL A 41 7.45 6.28 -19.53
CA VAL A 41 6.72 7.29 -18.74
C VAL A 41 5.69 7.99 -19.60
N GLY A 42 4.41 7.90 -19.19
CA GLY A 42 3.27 8.47 -19.93
C GLY A 42 2.83 7.64 -21.14
N LYS A 43 3.41 6.47 -21.38
CA LYS A 43 3.01 5.53 -22.44
C LYS A 43 2.46 4.24 -21.87
N THR A 44 3.18 3.63 -20.94
CA THR A 44 2.78 2.40 -20.24
C THR A 44 2.55 2.73 -18.77
N PHE A 45 1.35 2.44 -18.28
CA PHE A 45 0.98 2.68 -16.90
C PHE A 45 1.28 1.42 -16.07
N VAL A 46 2.17 1.57 -15.10
CA VAL A 46 2.51 0.53 -14.13
C VAL A 46 1.97 0.97 -12.77
N GLU A 47 0.97 0.29 -12.27
CA GLU A 47 0.15 0.69 -11.13
C GLU A 47 0.98 1.14 -9.91
N ILE A 48 2.00 0.37 -9.51
CA ILE A 48 2.84 0.75 -8.37
C ILE A 48 3.65 2.02 -8.64
N PHE A 49 4.08 2.29 -9.89
CA PHE A 49 4.86 3.48 -10.22
C PHE A 49 3.96 4.72 -10.23
N ASP A 50 2.74 4.59 -10.77
CA ASP A 50 1.74 5.66 -10.77
C ASP A 50 1.28 5.99 -9.34
N CYS A 51 1.02 4.97 -8.52
CA CYS A 51 0.71 5.14 -7.10
C CYS A 51 1.87 5.80 -6.32
N THR A 52 3.11 5.44 -6.64
CA THR A 52 4.30 6.06 -6.04
C THR A 52 4.34 7.54 -6.37
N LEU A 53 4.20 7.91 -7.65
CA LEU A 53 4.17 9.33 -8.06
C LEU A 53 3.00 10.09 -7.42
N ALA A 54 1.82 9.46 -7.32
CA ALA A 54 0.67 10.05 -6.64
C ALA A 54 0.98 10.39 -5.17
N ASN A 55 1.62 9.48 -4.44
CA ASN A 55 2.06 9.70 -3.06
C ASN A 55 3.12 10.82 -2.97
N TRP A 56 4.07 10.89 -3.91
CA TRP A 56 5.02 12.00 -4.01
C TRP A 56 4.34 13.34 -4.24
N MET A 57 3.25 13.35 -5.01
CA MET A 57 2.41 14.54 -5.24
C MET A 57 1.50 14.88 -4.06
N GLY A 58 1.36 14.00 -3.07
CA GLY A 58 0.42 14.16 -1.96
C GLY A 58 -1.04 13.97 -2.34
N VAL A 59 -1.32 13.22 -3.42
CA VAL A 59 -2.68 12.89 -3.88
C VAL A 59 -2.97 11.41 -3.65
N LEU A 60 -4.26 11.04 -3.62
CA LEU A 60 -4.67 9.66 -3.39
C LEU A 60 -4.21 8.75 -4.53
N PRO A 61 -3.53 7.63 -4.23
CA PRO A 61 -2.93 6.76 -5.24
C PRO A 61 -3.92 5.79 -5.91
N GLY A 62 -5.20 5.86 -5.69
CA GLY A 62 -6.19 5.00 -6.33
C GLY A 62 -6.25 3.55 -5.82
N ILE A 63 -5.18 3.01 -5.24
CA ILE A 63 -5.10 1.65 -4.68
C ILE A 63 -4.93 1.72 -3.17
N CYS A 64 -5.80 1.00 -2.45
CA CYS A 64 -5.80 1.01 -0.98
C CYS A 64 -4.50 0.50 -0.36
N ALA A 65 -3.77 -0.41 -1.02
CA ALA A 65 -2.47 -0.89 -0.55
C ALA A 65 -1.47 0.25 -0.35
N TYR A 66 -1.46 1.22 -1.27
CA TYR A 66 -0.54 2.36 -1.26
C TYR A 66 -1.15 3.62 -0.64
N SER A 67 -2.39 3.57 -0.18
CA SER A 67 -3.06 4.67 0.52
C SER A 67 -2.79 4.63 2.02
N LYS A 68 -2.88 5.78 2.68
CA LYS A 68 -2.75 5.90 4.14
C LYS A 68 -3.80 5.07 4.89
N GLU A 69 -5.02 4.99 4.34
CA GLU A 69 -6.17 4.29 4.90
C GLU A 69 -6.75 3.30 3.89
N CYS A 70 -7.49 2.28 4.36
CA CYS A 70 -8.09 1.27 3.48
C CYS A 70 -9.31 1.78 2.69
N GLY A 71 -9.95 2.86 3.15
CA GLY A 71 -11.14 3.41 2.49
C GLY A 71 -12.41 2.58 2.71
N HIS A 72 -13.27 2.53 1.68
CA HIS A 72 -14.63 1.98 1.75
C HIS A 72 -14.85 0.76 0.84
N ALA A 73 -13.79 0.07 0.46
CA ALA A 73 -13.85 -1.08 -0.44
C ALA A 73 -14.28 -2.35 0.32
N GLY A 74 -15.57 -2.48 0.58
CA GLY A 74 -16.14 -3.69 1.18
C GLY A 74 -16.30 -4.85 0.20
N VAL A 75 -16.52 -6.04 0.73
CA VAL A 75 -16.85 -7.24 -0.04
C VAL A 75 -18.16 -7.83 0.47
N MET A 76 -18.96 -8.40 -0.44
CA MET A 76 -20.20 -9.07 -0.11
C MET A 76 -20.12 -10.56 -0.44
N GLU A 77 -20.47 -11.39 0.53
CA GLU A 77 -20.59 -12.82 0.38
C GLU A 77 -21.94 -13.25 -0.18
N HIS A 78 -22.02 -14.47 -0.72
CA HIS A 78 -23.21 -15.02 -1.38
C HIS A 78 -24.48 -15.04 -0.51
N ASN A 79 -24.33 -15.05 0.82
CA ASN A 79 -25.44 -15.00 1.77
C ASN A 79 -25.92 -13.57 2.08
N GLY A 80 -25.31 -12.55 1.47
CA GLY A 80 -25.61 -11.13 1.69
C GLY A 80 -24.84 -10.49 2.83
N ASP A 81 -23.95 -11.20 3.50
CA ASP A 81 -23.06 -10.64 4.52
C ASP A 81 -22.01 -9.73 3.86
N VAL A 82 -21.81 -8.56 4.45
CA VAL A 82 -20.85 -7.54 3.99
C VAL A 82 -19.72 -7.42 4.99
N TYR A 83 -18.49 -7.41 4.49
CA TYR A 83 -17.26 -7.30 5.28
C TYR A 83 -16.45 -6.08 4.86
N SER A 84 -15.56 -5.64 5.74
CA SER A 84 -14.75 -4.43 5.55
C SER A 84 -13.80 -4.51 4.35
N CYS A 85 -13.34 -5.70 3.98
CA CYS A 85 -12.38 -5.94 2.89
C CYS A 85 -12.40 -7.41 2.47
N ASP A 86 -12.10 -7.69 1.22
CA ASP A 86 -11.97 -9.05 0.67
C ASP A 86 -10.83 -9.85 1.31
N HIS A 87 -9.78 -9.18 1.80
CA HIS A 87 -8.70 -9.82 2.57
C HIS A 87 -9.08 -10.14 4.02
N PHE A 88 -10.18 -9.60 4.52
CA PHE A 88 -10.59 -9.70 5.93
C PHE A 88 -12.04 -10.17 6.06
N VAL A 89 -12.35 -11.30 5.40
CA VAL A 89 -13.68 -11.95 5.47
C VAL A 89 -13.73 -12.84 6.73
N PHE A 90 -13.76 -12.19 7.91
CA PHE A 90 -13.83 -12.83 9.22
C PHE A 90 -14.94 -12.21 10.04
N PRO A 91 -15.54 -12.93 11.02
CA PRO A 91 -16.67 -12.45 11.80
C PRO A 91 -16.46 -11.08 12.44
N GLU A 92 -15.26 -10.79 12.92
CA GLU A 92 -14.89 -9.52 13.56
C GLU A 92 -14.93 -8.32 12.60
N TYR A 93 -14.79 -8.55 11.28
CA TYR A 93 -14.81 -7.51 10.23
C TYR A 93 -16.14 -7.45 9.48
N LYS A 94 -17.13 -8.26 9.92
CA LYS A 94 -18.47 -8.20 9.35
C LYS A 94 -19.13 -6.86 9.67
N LEU A 95 -19.56 -6.14 8.64
CA LEU A 95 -20.28 -4.87 8.76
C LEU A 95 -21.77 -5.08 9.01
N GLY A 96 -22.38 -6.05 8.32
CA GLY A 96 -23.81 -6.36 8.41
C GLY A 96 -24.25 -7.29 7.31
N ASN A 97 -25.57 -7.25 6.97
CA ASN A 97 -26.16 -8.00 5.88
C ASN A 97 -27.06 -7.07 5.02
N ILE A 98 -26.95 -7.16 3.71
CA ILE A 98 -27.72 -6.28 2.78
C ILE A 98 -29.23 -6.46 2.86
N ARG A 99 -29.73 -7.54 3.47
CA ARG A 99 -31.15 -7.77 3.70
C ARG A 99 -31.69 -7.01 4.91
N GLU A 100 -30.77 -6.53 5.77
CA GLU A 100 -31.09 -5.89 7.06
C GLU A 100 -30.70 -4.42 7.08
N GLN A 101 -29.67 -4.04 6.33
CA GLN A 101 -29.10 -2.70 6.35
C GLN A 101 -28.74 -2.20 4.95
N SER A 102 -28.73 -0.89 4.79
CA SER A 102 -28.23 -0.24 3.57
C SER A 102 -26.73 -0.49 3.40
N LEU A 103 -26.32 -0.83 2.17
CA LEU A 103 -24.90 -0.98 1.82
C LEU A 103 -24.12 0.32 2.08
N ILE A 104 -24.71 1.48 1.82
CA ILE A 104 -24.09 2.79 2.08
C ILE A 104 -23.83 2.96 3.57
N ASP A 105 -24.83 2.66 4.43
CA ASP A 105 -24.66 2.79 5.89
C ASP A 105 -23.56 1.86 6.44
N MET A 106 -23.43 0.67 5.86
CA MET A 106 -22.35 -0.25 6.22
C MET A 106 -20.99 0.27 5.79
N LEU A 107 -20.82 0.68 4.52
CA LEU A 107 -19.53 1.07 3.97
C LEU A 107 -19.04 2.45 4.45
N TYR A 108 -19.95 3.33 4.86
CA TYR A 108 -19.61 4.66 5.40
C TYR A 108 -19.84 4.77 6.90
N GLY A 109 -20.27 3.69 7.55
CA GLY A 109 -20.51 3.62 8.99
C GLY A 109 -19.22 3.58 9.81
N GLU A 110 -19.38 3.74 11.13
CA GLU A 110 -18.26 3.83 12.09
C GLU A 110 -17.34 2.60 12.06
N LYS A 111 -17.89 1.39 11.87
CA LYS A 111 -17.10 0.15 11.80
C LYS A 111 -16.12 0.19 10.63
N GLN A 112 -16.59 0.57 9.43
CA GLN A 112 -15.73 0.66 8.26
C GLN A 112 -14.70 1.78 8.41
N GLN A 113 -15.09 2.93 8.94
CA GLN A 113 -14.15 4.02 9.20
C GLN A 113 -13.07 3.63 10.22
N ALA A 114 -13.45 2.90 11.27
CA ALA A 114 -12.50 2.40 12.28
C ALA A 114 -11.53 1.41 11.63
N PHE A 115 -12.03 0.44 10.83
CA PHE A 115 -11.21 -0.49 10.07
C PHE A 115 -10.23 0.24 9.14
N SER A 116 -10.72 1.22 8.38
CA SER A 116 -9.92 2.02 7.45
C SER A 116 -8.73 2.70 8.14
N ARG A 117 -8.98 3.39 9.26
CA ARG A 117 -7.95 4.08 10.06
C ARG A 117 -6.93 3.14 10.69
N LEU A 118 -7.31 1.89 11.00
CA LEU A 118 -6.40 0.90 11.61
C LEU A 118 -5.14 0.67 10.75
N LYS A 119 -5.26 0.77 9.44
CA LYS A 119 -4.12 0.63 8.55
C LYS A 119 -2.96 1.55 8.94
N HIS A 120 -3.23 2.80 9.24
CA HIS A 120 -2.22 3.77 9.64
C HIS A 120 -1.93 3.73 11.15
N THR A 121 -2.96 3.64 11.99
CA THR A 121 -2.77 3.72 13.44
C THR A 121 -2.07 2.51 14.04
N SER A 122 -2.16 1.34 13.38
CA SER A 122 -1.49 0.09 13.80
C SER A 122 -0.05 -0.09 13.29
N LEU A 123 0.50 0.92 12.60
CA LEU A 123 1.89 0.85 12.14
C LEU A 123 2.86 0.71 13.32
N PRO A 124 3.86 -0.19 13.23
CA PRO A 124 4.90 -0.32 14.24
C PRO A 124 5.81 0.90 14.25
N ARG A 125 6.59 1.03 15.31
CA ARG A 125 7.49 2.17 15.51
C ARG A 125 8.45 2.39 14.34
N GLN A 126 9.03 1.33 13.80
CA GLN A 126 9.94 1.42 12.64
C GLN A 126 9.28 2.10 11.43
N CYS A 127 8.01 1.82 11.16
CA CYS A 127 7.27 2.47 10.07
C CYS A 127 7.04 3.96 10.36
N LYS A 128 6.68 4.30 11.60
CA LYS A 128 6.45 5.70 12.02
C LYS A 128 7.71 6.57 11.98
N GLU A 129 8.88 5.96 12.15
CA GLU A 129 10.19 6.62 12.06
C GLU A 129 10.81 6.58 10.65
N CYS A 130 10.14 5.93 9.68
CA CYS A 130 10.66 5.71 8.33
C CYS A 130 10.46 6.96 7.46
N ASP A 131 11.52 7.41 6.80
CA ASP A 131 11.49 8.52 5.85
C ASP A 131 10.67 8.24 4.57
N MET A 132 10.41 6.95 4.26
CA MET A 132 9.57 6.52 3.15
C MET A 132 8.12 6.18 3.58
N GLU A 133 7.72 6.48 4.82
CA GLU A 133 6.36 6.19 5.31
C GLU A 133 5.30 6.85 4.44
N PHE A 134 5.51 8.10 4.02
CA PHE A 134 4.58 8.87 3.19
C PHE A 134 4.25 8.24 1.83
N ALA A 135 5.13 7.38 1.32
CA ALA A 135 4.97 6.66 0.05
C ALA A 135 4.51 5.21 0.25
N CYS A 136 5.01 4.57 1.31
CA CYS A 136 4.77 3.15 1.60
C CYS A 136 3.48 2.91 2.39
N HIS A 137 3.19 3.76 3.39
CA HIS A 137 2.09 3.60 4.35
C HIS A 137 2.01 2.20 4.97
N GLY A 138 3.15 1.47 4.99
CA GLY A 138 3.24 0.09 5.46
C GLY A 138 2.52 -0.94 4.59
N GLU A 139 2.05 -0.58 3.40
CA GLU A 139 1.31 -1.40 2.44
C GLU A 139 0.05 -2.06 3.07
N CYS A 140 -0.47 -3.16 2.51
CA CYS A 140 -1.68 -3.82 3.00
C CYS A 140 -1.46 -4.47 4.38
N PRO A 141 -2.34 -4.24 5.37
CA PRO A 141 -2.24 -4.90 6.67
C PRO A 141 -2.20 -6.43 6.61
N LYS A 142 -2.74 -7.03 5.54
CA LYS A 142 -2.71 -8.48 5.30
C LYS A 142 -1.29 -9.04 5.24
N ASN A 143 -0.32 -8.22 4.79
CA ASN A 143 1.07 -8.61 4.60
C ASN A 143 1.99 -8.23 5.79
N ARG A 144 1.40 -7.74 6.90
CA ARG A 144 2.12 -7.22 8.07
C ARG A 144 2.21 -8.23 9.21
N PHE A 145 2.88 -9.34 9.00
CA PHE A 145 2.99 -10.41 9.99
C PHE A 145 4.40 -10.57 10.59
N GLU A 146 5.33 -9.69 10.20
CA GLU A 146 6.67 -9.65 10.79
C GLU A 146 6.75 -8.72 12.00
N LYS A 147 7.84 -8.87 12.76
CA LYS A 147 8.22 -7.92 13.81
C LYS A 147 9.21 -6.92 13.27
N ASP A 148 9.12 -5.70 13.75
CA ASP A 148 10.07 -4.65 13.43
C ASP A 148 11.40 -4.81 14.23
N LYS A 149 12.38 -3.93 13.96
CA LYS A 149 13.69 -3.93 14.64
C LYS A 149 13.61 -3.69 16.16
N TYR A 150 12.46 -3.24 16.66
CA TYR A 150 12.20 -3.03 18.09
C TYR A 150 11.40 -4.20 18.73
N GLY A 151 11.06 -5.21 17.93
CA GLY A 151 10.22 -6.35 18.33
C GLY A 151 8.72 -6.08 18.32
N GLU A 152 8.27 -4.93 17.81
CA GLU A 152 6.86 -4.61 17.65
C GLU A 152 6.27 -5.38 16.44
N PRO A 153 5.07 -5.99 16.60
CA PRO A 153 4.41 -6.70 15.49
C PRO A 153 3.83 -5.71 14.47
N GLY A 154 3.58 -6.18 13.25
CA GLY A 154 2.87 -5.41 12.23
C GLY A 154 3.77 -4.81 11.15
N LEU A 155 4.99 -5.30 11.01
CA LEU A 155 5.85 -4.97 9.89
C LEU A 155 5.48 -5.82 8.66
N ASN A 156 5.43 -5.19 7.49
CA ASN A 156 5.27 -5.89 6.23
C ASN A 156 6.50 -6.77 5.95
N TYR A 157 6.30 -8.01 5.55
CA TYR A 157 7.39 -8.96 5.30
C TYR A 157 8.30 -8.55 4.12
N LEU A 158 7.82 -7.69 3.22
CA LEU A 158 8.58 -7.12 2.10
C LEU A 158 9.15 -5.72 2.42
N CYS A 159 9.12 -5.28 3.68
CA CYS A 159 9.48 -3.93 4.10
C CYS A 159 10.84 -3.47 3.54
N GLN A 160 11.89 -4.28 3.62
CA GLN A 160 13.21 -3.91 3.10
C GLN A 160 13.21 -3.74 1.58
N GLY A 161 12.46 -4.57 0.84
CA GLY A 161 12.32 -4.45 -0.61
C GLY A 161 11.58 -3.20 -1.02
N TYR A 162 10.51 -2.84 -0.31
CA TYR A 162 9.82 -1.57 -0.53
C TYR A 162 10.71 -0.38 -0.18
N TYR A 163 11.44 -0.41 0.92
CA TYR A 163 12.37 0.65 1.29
C TYR A 163 13.47 0.83 0.22
N GLN A 164 14.04 -0.27 -0.26
CA GLN A 164 15.00 -0.27 -1.37
C GLN A 164 14.40 0.39 -2.61
N TYR A 165 13.19 -0.02 -3.00
CA TYR A 165 12.49 0.52 -4.16
C TYR A 165 12.23 2.02 -4.02
N TYR A 166 11.57 2.45 -2.95
CA TYR A 166 11.24 3.87 -2.75
C TYR A 166 12.49 4.76 -2.68
N SER A 167 13.54 4.29 -2.02
CA SER A 167 14.82 5.02 -1.97
C SER A 167 15.47 5.12 -3.35
N HIS A 168 15.41 4.05 -4.15
CA HIS A 168 15.95 4.01 -5.51
C HIS A 168 15.22 4.99 -6.43
N VAL A 169 13.88 5.01 -6.38
CA VAL A 169 13.09 5.83 -7.31
C VAL A 169 12.97 7.29 -6.87
N ALA A 170 13.30 7.63 -5.63
CA ALA A 170 13.11 8.96 -5.07
C ALA A 170 13.64 10.12 -5.96
N PRO A 171 14.87 10.10 -6.49
CA PRO A 171 15.37 11.21 -7.32
C PRO A 171 14.57 11.38 -8.62
N TYR A 172 14.05 10.28 -9.18
CA TYR A 172 13.22 10.30 -10.38
C TYR A 172 11.81 10.83 -10.08
N MET A 173 11.23 10.39 -8.97
CA MET A 173 9.94 10.87 -8.50
C MET A 173 9.98 12.36 -8.16
N ASP A 174 11.06 12.83 -7.53
CA ASP A 174 11.27 14.26 -7.27
C ASP A 174 11.38 15.08 -8.55
N PHE A 175 12.02 14.55 -9.59
CA PHE A 175 12.06 15.21 -10.89
C PHE A 175 10.66 15.28 -11.50
N MET A 176 9.96 14.15 -11.60
CA MET A 176 8.63 14.07 -12.19
C MET A 176 7.62 14.95 -11.43
N LYS A 177 7.70 14.99 -10.09
CA LYS A 177 6.92 15.91 -9.26
C LYS A 177 7.17 17.38 -9.64
N ARG A 178 8.44 17.80 -9.78
CA ARG A 178 8.77 19.19 -10.20
C ARG A 178 8.21 19.53 -11.57
N GLU A 179 8.26 18.59 -12.52
CA GLU A 179 7.65 18.78 -13.84
C GLU A 179 6.13 18.98 -13.73
N LEU A 180 5.45 18.11 -13.01
CA LEU A 180 3.99 18.20 -12.81
C LEU A 180 3.57 19.51 -12.12
N LEU A 181 4.28 19.93 -11.07
CA LEU A 181 4.02 21.20 -10.39
C LEU A 181 4.24 22.41 -11.29
N ALA A 182 5.14 22.30 -12.27
CA ALA A 182 5.39 23.31 -13.29
C ALA A 182 4.48 23.17 -14.53
N GLN A 183 3.45 22.31 -14.46
CA GLN A 183 2.53 22.00 -15.57
C GLN A 183 3.25 21.47 -16.82
N ARG A 184 4.34 20.73 -16.64
CA ARG A 184 5.08 20.06 -17.70
C ARG A 184 4.94 18.55 -17.61
N PRO A 185 5.10 17.81 -18.72
CA PRO A 185 4.98 16.35 -18.72
C PRO A 185 6.06 15.68 -17.84
N PRO A 186 5.70 14.72 -16.95
CA PRO A 186 6.69 13.94 -16.21
C PRO A 186 7.58 13.11 -17.14
N ALA A 187 7.11 12.80 -18.34
CA ALA A 187 7.84 12.12 -19.41
C ALA A 187 9.13 12.86 -19.86
N ASN A 188 9.31 14.14 -19.52
CA ASN A 188 10.55 14.87 -19.77
C ASN A 188 11.78 14.19 -19.12
N ILE A 189 11.59 13.37 -18.08
CA ILE A 189 12.67 12.60 -17.47
C ILE A 189 13.37 11.69 -18.48
N MET A 190 12.63 11.12 -19.43
CA MET A 190 13.22 10.26 -20.47
C MET A 190 14.25 11.00 -21.34
N ASN A 191 14.04 12.30 -21.58
CA ASN A 191 14.99 13.13 -22.34
C ASN A 191 16.27 13.42 -21.54
N VAL A 192 16.14 13.62 -20.23
CA VAL A 192 17.28 13.82 -19.33
C VAL A 192 18.14 12.55 -19.25
N LEU A 193 17.50 11.39 -19.14
CA LEU A 193 18.19 10.10 -19.02
C LEU A 193 18.83 9.60 -20.31
N LYS A 194 18.41 10.09 -21.48
CA LYS A 194 19.06 9.77 -22.77
C LYS A 194 20.37 10.52 -22.98
N ASN A 195 20.54 11.65 -22.30
CA ASN A 195 21.70 12.52 -22.49
C ASN A 195 22.80 12.29 -21.41
N ASN A 196 22.58 11.33 -20.52
CA ASN A 196 23.52 10.88 -19.50
C ASN A 196 23.91 9.41 -19.71
#